data_533fc00c10c9d84989523ca85fb29eea
#
_entry.id   533fc00c10c9d84989523ca85fb29eea
#
_cell.length_a   1.000
_cell.length_b   1.000
_cell.length_c   1.000
_cell.angle_alpha   90.00
_cell.angle_beta   90.00
_cell.angle_gamma   90.00
#
_symmetry.space_group_name_H-M   'P 1'
#
loop_
_entity.id
_entity.type
_entity.pdbx_description
1 polymer ?
#
loop_
_entity_poly.entity_id
_entity_poly.type
_entity_poly.pdbx_seq_one_letter_code
_entity_poly.pdbx_strand_id
1 'polypeptide(L)'
;KNAVFAGFVIRFRPFNKNELNPNFSKYYFRSNIHRKFFVKEMNLVTRASLSQELLKNLPVLLPPIKEQKQIANFLDEKCLKIDTLIEKKEKFIKELETYKQSIIYEYVTGKKEVL
;
A
#
# COMPACT_ATOMS: atom_id res chain seq x y z
N LYS A 1 -13.36 -16.56 -10.80
CA LYS A 1 -12.38 -16.10 -11.81
C LYS A 1 -11.09 -16.90 -11.59
N ASN A 2 -10.66 -17.65 -12.61
CA ASN A 2 -9.38 -18.36 -12.58
C ASN A 2 -8.25 -17.34 -12.80
N ALA A 3 -7.45 -17.09 -11.76
CA ALA A 3 -6.27 -16.23 -11.86
C ALA A 3 -5.05 -17.11 -12.16
N VAL A 4 -4.31 -16.75 -13.21
CA VAL A 4 -3.02 -17.34 -13.55
C VAL A 4 -1.92 -16.33 -13.17
N PHE A 5 -0.81 -16.81 -12.62
CA PHE A 5 0.32 -15.95 -12.25
C PHE A 5 1.61 -16.47 -12.91
N ALA A 6 2.52 -15.53 -13.20
CA ALA A 6 3.78 -15.82 -13.86
C ALA A 6 4.71 -16.67 -12.98
N GLY A 7 5.61 -17.44 -13.61
CA GLY A 7 6.53 -18.34 -12.91
C GLY A 7 7.53 -17.68 -11.95
N PHE A 8 7.65 -16.35 -11.97
CA PHE A 8 8.47 -15.57 -11.04
C PHE A 8 7.72 -15.10 -9.77
N VAL A 9 6.44 -15.49 -9.62
CA VAL A 9 5.61 -15.10 -8.48
C VAL A 9 5.51 -16.28 -7.52
N ILE A 10 5.82 -16.05 -6.25
CA ILE A 10 5.66 -17.03 -5.19
C ILE A 10 4.30 -16.82 -4.54
N ARG A 11 3.46 -17.85 -4.62
CA ARG A 11 2.16 -17.82 -3.97
C ARG A 11 2.28 -18.28 -2.53
N PHE A 12 1.91 -17.41 -1.60
CA PHE A 12 1.77 -17.75 -0.18
C PHE A 12 0.30 -17.97 0.17
N ARG A 13 0.03 -19.03 0.92
CA ARG A 13 -1.28 -19.30 1.53
C ARG A 13 -1.10 -19.77 2.96
N PRO A 14 -1.87 -19.25 3.93
CA PRO A 14 -1.90 -19.84 5.26
C PRO A 14 -2.39 -21.29 5.17
N PHE A 15 -1.70 -22.19 5.82
CA PHE A 15 -2.15 -23.58 5.92
C PHE A 15 -3.45 -23.69 6.72
N ASN A 16 -3.55 -22.92 7.80
CA ASN A 16 -4.72 -22.86 8.66
C ASN A 16 -5.21 -21.40 8.78
N LYS A 17 -6.43 -21.14 8.33
CA LYS A 17 -7.06 -19.81 8.40
C LYS A 17 -7.43 -19.40 9.83
N ASN A 18 -7.49 -20.36 10.76
CA ASN A 18 -7.74 -20.08 12.18
C ASN A 18 -6.49 -19.61 12.91
N GLU A 19 -5.31 -19.78 12.33
CA GLU A 19 -4.05 -19.31 12.90
C GLU A 19 -3.64 -17.95 12.34
N LEU A 20 -3.83 -17.74 11.03
CA LEU A 20 -3.48 -16.49 10.38
C LEU A 20 -4.67 -15.93 9.60
N ASN A 21 -5.17 -14.79 10.06
CA ASN A 21 -6.24 -14.07 9.39
C ASN A 21 -5.74 -13.39 8.11
N PRO A 22 -6.38 -13.60 6.94
CA PRO A 22 -5.95 -13.00 5.68
C PRO A 22 -5.94 -11.46 5.67
N ASN A 23 -6.89 -10.83 6.37
CA ASN A 23 -6.97 -9.38 6.44
C ASN A 23 -5.87 -8.80 7.34
N PHE A 24 -5.49 -9.49 8.43
CA PHE A 24 -4.33 -9.15 9.24
C PHE A 24 -3.03 -9.31 8.43
N SER A 25 -2.86 -10.42 7.73
CA SER A 25 -1.67 -10.70 6.94
C SER A 25 -1.43 -9.68 5.83
N LYS A 26 -2.50 -9.11 5.24
CA LYS A 26 -2.42 -8.01 4.27
C LYS A 26 -1.61 -6.81 4.80
N TYR A 27 -1.83 -6.43 6.04
CA TYR A 27 -1.10 -5.33 6.72
C TYR A 27 0.25 -5.78 7.24
N TYR A 28 0.29 -6.95 7.87
CA TYR A 28 1.48 -7.49 8.49
C TYR A 28 2.63 -7.61 7.48
N PHE A 29 2.41 -8.25 6.33
CA PHE A 29 3.44 -8.45 5.30
C PHE A 29 3.81 -7.17 4.53
N ARG A 30 3.00 -6.11 4.62
CA ARG A 30 3.35 -4.79 4.09
C ARG A 30 4.13 -3.93 5.08
N SER A 31 4.29 -4.37 6.31
CA SER A 31 5.00 -3.61 7.35
C SER A 31 6.51 -3.54 7.06
N ASN A 32 7.14 -2.48 7.59
CA ASN A 32 8.60 -2.29 7.45
C ASN A 32 9.43 -3.37 8.14
N ILE A 33 8.86 -4.17 9.04
CA ILE A 33 9.54 -5.27 9.73
C ILE A 33 10.05 -6.29 8.72
N HIS A 34 9.18 -6.72 7.81
CA HIS A 34 9.53 -7.69 6.76
C HIS A 34 10.49 -7.11 5.74
N ARG A 35 10.32 -5.84 5.37
CA ARG A 35 11.25 -5.16 4.48
C ARG A 35 12.66 -5.11 5.05
N LYS A 36 12.80 -4.79 6.35
CA LYS A 36 14.11 -4.79 7.03
C LYS A 36 14.73 -6.18 7.08
N PHE A 37 13.92 -7.21 7.37
CA PHE A 37 14.37 -8.60 7.35
C PHE A 37 14.91 -8.99 5.97
N PHE A 38 14.14 -8.76 4.92
CA PHE A 38 14.55 -9.09 3.57
C PHE A 38 15.79 -8.32 3.14
N VAL A 39 15.88 -7.03 3.41
CA VAL A 39 17.07 -6.21 3.07
C VAL A 39 18.32 -6.72 3.78
N LYS A 40 18.20 -7.20 5.02
CA LYS A 40 19.31 -7.75 5.79
C LYS A 40 19.79 -9.10 5.24
N GLU A 41 18.85 -9.98 4.90
CA GLU A 41 19.15 -11.36 4.50
C GLU A 41 19.41 -11.51 2.99
N MET A 42 18.99 -10.54 2.20
CA MET A 42 19.28 -10.51 0.76
C MET A 42 20.67 -9.95 0.54
N ASN A 43 21.64 -10.81 0.27
CA ASN A 43 22.92 -10.39 -0.26
C ASN A 43 22.69 -9.65 -1.59
N LEU A 44 23.00 -8.37 -1.62
CA LEU A 44 22.86 -7.46 -2.76
C LEU A 44 23.85 -7.80 -3.86
N VAL A 45 23.71 -8.95 -4.45
CA VAL A 45 24.30 -9.25 -5.75
C VAL A 45 23.27 -8.84 -6.80
N THR A 46 23.71 -8.31 -7.89
CA THR A 46 23.05 -7.62 -9.02
C THR A 46 21.56 -7.91 -9.36
N ARG A 47 20.92 -8.90 -8.77
CA ARG A 47 19.48 -9.19 -8.79
C ARG A 47 19.04 -9.72 -7.44
N ALA A 48 18.36 -8.90 -6.67
CA ALA A 48 17.66 -9.33 -5.47
C ALA A 48 16.54 -10.31 -5.84
N SER A 49 16.73 -11.61 -5.58
CA SER A 49 15.69 -12.62 -5.75
C SER A 49 15.22 -13.14 -4.41
N LEU A 50 13.89 -13.14 -4.21
CA LEU A 50 13.28 -13.76 -3.06
C LEU A 50 13.29 -15.29 -3.23
N SER A 51 14.14 -15.99 -2.47
CA SER A 51 14.17 -17.45 -2.49
C SER A 51 13.06 -18.04 -1.63
N GLN A 52 12.59 -19.25 -1.97
CA GLN A 52 11.63 -19.98 -1.14
C GLN A 52 12.21 -20.30 0.25
N GLU A 53 13.51 -20.51 0.32
CA GLU A 53 14.22 -20.81 1.57
C GLU A 53 14.21 -19.61 2.52
N LEU A 54 14.46 -18.42 1.99
CA LEU A 54 14.35 -17.18 2.74
C LEU A 54 12.93 -16.94 3.29
N LEU A 55 11.91 -17.27 2.49
CA LEU A 55 10.52 -17.17 2.92
C LEU A 55 10.14 -18.17 4.01
N LYS A 56 10.71 -19.38 4.00
CA LYS A 56 10.48 -20.40 5.03
C LYS A 56 11.05 -19.97 6.39
N ASN A 57 12.14 -19.21 6.37
CA ASN A 57 12.81 -18.73 7.57
C ASN A 57 12.28 -17.35 8.05
N LEU A 58 11.26 -16.81 7.39
CA LEU A 58 10.68 -15.53 7.77
C LEU A 58 10.00 -15.63 9.15
N PRO A 59 10.45 -14.85 10.14
CA PRO A 59 9.78 -14.84 11.44
C PRO A 59 8.41 -14.20 11.32
N VAL A 60 7.37 -14.90 11.74
CA VAL A 60 5.98 -14.43 11.70
C VAL A 60 5.42 -14.33 13.09
N LEU A 61 5.01 -13.11 13.51
CA LEU A 61 4.30 -12.89 14.75
C LEU A 61 2.83 -13.26 14.57
N LEU A 62 2.34 -14.14 15.41
CA LEU A 62 0.96 -14.65 15.37
C LEU A 62 0.23 -14.33 16.68
N PRO A 63 -0.31 -13.11 16.85
CA PRO A 63 -1.19 -12.83 17.96
C PRO A 63 -2.45 -13.71 17.89
N PRO A 64 -3.22 -13.84 18.98
CA PRO A 64 -4.48 -14.57 18.96
C PRO A 64 -5.40 -14.12 17.82
N ILE A 65 -6.13 -15.04 17.19
CA ILE A 65 -6.96 -14.76 16.01
C ILE A 65 -7.98 -13.64 16.23
N LYS A 66 -8.47 -13.48 17.46
CA LYS A 66 -9.37 -12.40 17.86
C LYS A 66 -8.69 -11.03 17.75
N GLU A 67 -7.47 -10.95 18.24
CA GLU A 67 -6.65 -9.73 18.16
C GLU A 67 -6.26 -9.40 16.72
N GLN A 68 -5.87 -10.38 15.91
CA GLN A 68 -5.60 -10.21 14.49
C GLN A 68 -6.81 -9.57 13.77
N LYS A 69 -8.03 -10.03 14.06
CA LYS A 69 -9.25 -9.47 13.48
C LYS A 69 -9.48 -8.02 13.94
N GLN A 70 -9.26 -7.73 15.22
CA GLN A 70 -9.40 -6.37 15.75
C GLN A 70 -8.41 -5.41 15.11
N ILE A 71 -7.14 -5.81 14.99
CA ILE A 71 -6.10 -5.02 14.31
C ILE A 71 -6.48 -4.77 12.85
N ALA A 72 -6.90 -5.81 12.12
CA ALA A 72 -7.28 -5.68 10.73
C ALA A 72 -8.45 -4.70 10.54
N ASN A 73 -9.52 -4.83 11.32
CA ASN A 73 -10.68 -3.95 11.24
C ASN A 73 -10.32 -2.49 11.57
N PHE A 74 -9.50 -2.28 12.59
CA PHE A 74 -9.01 -0.95 12.95
C PHE A 74 -8.22 -0.31 11.81
N LEU A 75 -7.31 -1.07 11.20
CA LEU A 75 -6.50 -0.59 10.10
C LEU A 75 -7.33 -0.35 8.84
N ASP A 76 -8.31 -1.21 8.53
CA ASP A 76 -9.22 -1.01 7.41
C ASP A 76 -9.99 0.31 7.56
N GLU A 77 -10.51 0.60 8.76
CA GLU A 77 -11.22 1.86 9.04
C GLU A 77 -10.29 3.08 8.90
N LYS A 78 -9.08 3.01 9.46
CA LYS A 78 -8.13 4.13 9.40
C LYS A 78 -7.62 4.38 7.99
N CYS A 79 -7.27 3.32 7.26
CA CYS A 79 -6.83 3.44 5.87
C CYS A 79 -7.93 4.03 4.99
N LEU A 80 -9.18 3.58 5.13
CA LEU A 80 -10.30 4.12 4.38
C LEU A 80 -10.47 5.63 4.61
N LYS A 81 -10.35 6.09 5.86
CA LYS A 81 -10.42 7.53 6.17
C LYS A 81 -9.29 8.32 5.52
N ILE A 82 -8.08 7.76 5.54
CA ILE A 82 -6.90 8.38 4.92
C ILE A 82 -7.07 8.44 3.41
N ASP A 83 -7.47 7.33 2.78
CA ASP A 83 -7.66 7.26 1.33
C ASP A 83 -8.73 8.25 0.87
N THR A 84 -9.85 8.35 1.58
CA THR A 84 -10.90 9.36 1.32
C THR A 84 -10.36 10.79 1.42
N LEU A 85 -9.47 11.06 2.38
CA LEU A 85 -8.86 12.38 2.53
C LEU A 85 -7.87 12.68 1.38
N ILE A 86 -7.11 11.68 0.95
CA ILE A 86 -6.21 11.78 -0.19
C ILE A 86 -7.01 12.13 -1.45
N GLU A 87 -8.07 11.38 -1.76
CA GLU A 87 -8.93 11.63 -2.92
C GLU A 87 -9.50 13.06 -2.94
N LYS A 88 -9.97 13.54 -1.77
CA LYS A 88 -10.46 14.93 -1.65
C LYS A 88 -9.37 15.96 -1.93
N LYS A 89 -8.16 15.73 -1.42
CA LYS A 89 -7.04 16.64 -1.65
C LYS A 89 -6.56 16.63 -3.10
N GLU A 90 -6.51 15.48 -3.74
CA GLU A 90 -6.18 15.35 -5.16
C GLU A 90 -7.20 16.09 -6.05
N LYS A 91 -8.49 15.95 -5.74
CA LYS A 91 -9.54 16.71 -6.41
C LYS A 91 -9.34 18.22 -6.24
N PHE A 92 -9.06 18.67 -5.02
CA PHE A 92 -8.84 20.09 -4.74
C PHE A 92 -7.60 20.65 -5.46
N ILE A 93 -6.51 19.87 -5.54
CA ILE A 93 -5.33 20.26 -6.32
C ILE A 93 -5.70 20.46 -7.80
N LYS A 94 -6.47 19.54 -8.37
CA LYS A 94 -6.93 19.66 -9.77
C LYS A 94 -7.81 20.90 -10.00
N GLU A 95 -8.68 21.22 -9.06
CA GLU A 95 -9.51 22.44 -9.10
C GLU A 95 -8.64 23.71 -9.06
N LEU A 96 -7.61 23.74 -8.19
CA LEU A 96 -6.66 24.84 -8.11
C LEU A 96 -5.82 25.00 -9.40
N GLU A 97 -5.40 23.91 -10.01
CA GLU A 97 -4.70 23.94 -11.30
C GLU A 97 -5.58 24.54 -12.40
N THR A 98 -6.85 24.14 -12.46
CA THR A 98 -7.83 24.70 -13.40
C THR A 98 -8.05 26.19 -13.14
N TYR A 99 -8.20 26.59 -11.88
CA TYR A 99 -8.36 27.99 -11.50
C TYR A 99 -7.14 28.84 -11.87
N LYS A 100 -5.93 28.32 -11.61
CA LYS A 100 -4.68 28.97 -12.04
C LYS A 100 -4.65 29.22 -13.56
N GLN A 101 -5.03 28.22 -14.35
CA GLN A 101 -5.11 28.36 -15.81
C GLN A 101 -6.14 29.42 -16.23
N SER A 102 -7.30 29.46 -15.57
CA SER A 102 -8.34 30.46 -15.82
C SER A 102 -7.87 31.87 -15.52
N ILE A 103 -7.20 32.09 -14.39
CA ILE A 103 -6.63 33.39 -14.04
C ILE A 103 -5.61 33.84 -15.08
N ILE A 104 -4.67 32.97 -15.44
CA ILE A 104 -3.65 33.30 -16.46
C ILE A 104 -4.34 33.72 -17.76
N TYR A 105 -5.33 32.97 -18.22
CA TYR A 105 -6.08 33.27 -19.43
C TYR A 105 -6.80 34.61 -19.31
N GLU A 106 -7.51 34.89 -18.25
CA GLU A 106 -8.29 36.13 -18.07
C GLU A 106 -7.42 37.39 -18.12
N TYR A 107 -6.25 37.35 -17.45
CA TYR A 107 -5.35 38.51 -17.43
C TYR A 107 -4.50 38.66 -18.69
N VAL A 108 -4.00 37.59 -19.25
CA VAL A 108 -3.17 37.62 -20.48
C VAL A 108 -4.02 38.04 -21.71
N THR A 109 -5.30 37.68 -21.74
CA THR A 109 -6.20 38.04 -22.84
C THR A 109 -6.90 39.38 -22.65
N GLY A 110 -6.61 40.11 -21.58
CA GLY A 110 -7.25 41.42 -21.29
C GLY A 110 -8.72 41.33 -20.88
N LYS A 111 -9.20 40.14 -20.50
CA LYS A 111 -10.57 39.98 -19.94
C LYS A 111 -10.69 40.58 -18.54
N LYS A 112 -9.59 40.65 -17.84
CA LYS A 112 -9.46 41.35 -16.55
C LYS A 112 -8.24 42.23 -16.59
N GLU A 113 -8.37 43.43 -16.02
CA GLU A 113 -7.27 44.37 -15.87
C GLU A 113 -6.55 44.19 -14.53
N VAL A 114 -5.24 44.41 -14.54
CA VAL A 114 -4.46 44.51 -13.31
C VAL A 114 -4.58 45.95 -12.82
N LEU A 115 -5.27 46.18 -11.72
CA LEU A 115 -5.39 47.50 -11.08
C LEU A 115 -4.06 47.93 -10.50
#